data_24f7167d0e265b6173e6c0fdeab04b15
#
_entry.id   24f7167d0e265b6173e6c0fdeab04b15
#
_cell.length_a   1.000
_cell.length_b   1.000
_cell.length_c   1.000
_cell.angle_alpha   90.00
_cell.angle_beta   90.00
_cell.angle_gamma   90.00
#
_symmetry.space_group_name_H-M   'P 1'
#
loop_
_entity.id
_entity.type
_entity.pdbx_description
1 polymer ?
#
loop_
_entity_poly.entity_id
_entity_poly.type
_entity_poly.pdbx_seq_one_letter_code
_entity_poly.pdbx_strand_id
1 'polypeptide(L)'
;MCNRPGSLSSGKRAIRYRLTDHRITLYHATGIMASGAEIASNKLLKAQLDAHILAMCKAYTLMQVRHLELNNRNFESEIRRVMEDGELEFARRDETLYQRLLRYIEEAHRDGVMGACRYRQMKGKAGKLYRFLVIHNILGISAKAFDVDLLMRFRQFVAEEYLYAASYPELYPKGRGHRPLKKRCRDNTVVCDLKAMKAFFGELENAGEIERSPFSRISGEKRRSLMHVMYDEPFYLRAEEFHRVASAPVPPDLQATRDIFVLNCALGCRIGDLKRLTMDKFEVSADGIPYIHYIPGKTAGRQTTNREIRTPLIRVALEIVQRTRFSFNGPHPDYERQVYNKNLRRLLQHCGIDRRISIFDPQRRDNIYVPLWQLATSKLARKTHVDMLNKVQINYYAAGLHRNGSAAVFRYTSLELADRYALLRAAFEGC
;
A
#
# COMPACT_ATOMS: atom_id res chain seq x y z
N MET A 1 28.16 -23.47 33.54
CA MET A 1 29.49 -23.47 32.89
C MET A 1 30.51 -24.10 33.81
N CYS A 2 31.11 -25.18 33.43
CA CYS A 2 32.20 -25.78 34.21
C CYS A 2 33.48 -25.63 33.40
N ASN A 3 34.36 -24.71 33.76
CA ASN A 3 35.69 -24.54 33.15
C ASN A 3 36.71 -25.41 33.88
N ARG A 4 37.29 -26.43 33.23
CA ARG A 4 38.51 -27.04 33.70
C ARG A 4 39.73 -26.29 33.15
N PRO A 5 40.73 -25.98 33.97
CA PRO A 5 41.92 -25.26 33.52
C PRO A 5 42.78 -26.17 32.66
N GLY A 6 42.87 -25.91 31.36
CA GLY A 6 43.95 -26.36 30.52
C GLY A 6 44.91 -25.20 30.35
N SER A 7 46.16 -25.37 30.66
CA SER A 7 47.18 -24.35 30.57
C SER A 7 47.47 -23.95 29.12
N LEU A 8 46.95 -22.81 28.70
CA LEU A 8 47.38 -22.14 27.49
C LEU A 8 47.74 -20.68 27.80
N SER A 9 48.84 -20.24 27.32
CA SER A 9 49.45 -18.92 27.54
C SER A 9 48.60 -17.71 27.07
N SER A 10 47.41 -17.92 26.53
CA SER A 10 46.53 -16.94 25.95
C SER A 10 45.31 -16.58 26.83
N GLY A 11 45.14 -17.14 28.01
CA GLY A 11 43.94 -16.94 28.85
C GLY A 11 42.64 -17.58 28.31
N LYS A 12 42.70 -18.23 27.14
CA LYS A 12 41.58 -18.93 26.53
C LYS A 12 41.39 -20.31 27.11
N ARG A 13 40.13 -20.72 27.27
CA ARG A 13 39.77 -22.04 27.83
C ARG A 13 38.75 -22.73 26.92
N ALA A 14 38.81 -24.05 26.88
CA ALA A 14 37.79 -24.86 26.19
C ALA A 14 36.45 -24.73 26.93
N ILE A 15 35.41 -24.35 26.19
CA ILE A 15 34.08 -24.20 26.76
C ILE A 15 33.36 -25.54 26.70
N ARG A 16 32.90 -25.98 27.87
CA ARG A 16 32.10 -27.18 28.03
C ARG A 16 30.86 -26.87 28.83
N TYR A 17 29.75 -27.45 28.43
CA TYR A 17 28.50 -27.35 29.16
C TYR A 17 28.17 -28.61 29.91
N ARG A 18 27.48 -28.48 31.01
CA ARG A 18 26.96 -29.56 31.83
C ARG A 18 25.47 -29.42 31.96
N LEU A 19 24.72 -30.46 31.61
CA LEU A 19 23.30 -30.59 31.87
C LEU A 19 23.14 -31.56 33.04
N THR A 20 22.44 -31.16 34.09
CA THR A 20 22.14 -32.01 35.23
C THR A 20 20.64 -32.05 35.45
N ASP A 21 20.07 -33.24 35.47
CA ASP A 21 18.68 -33.50 35.78
C ASP A 21 18.60 -34.67 36.74
N HIS A 22 18.09 -34.43 37.94
CA HIS A 22 18.09 -35.36 39.08
C HIS A 22 19.46 -35.99 39.33
N ARG A 23 19.59 -37.32 39.06
CA ARG A 23 20.85 -38.05 39.29
C ARG A 23 21.71 -38.19 38.01
N ILE A 24 21.26 -37.68 36.89
CA ILE A 24 21.94 -37.78 35.60
C ILE A 24 22.71 -36.49 35.36
N THR A 25 23.99 -36.63 34.99
CA THR A 25 24.84 -35.54 34.56
C THR A 25 25.47 -35.84 33.21
N LEU A 26 25.15 -35.00 32.23
CA LEU A 26 25.65 -35.11 30.84
C LEU A 26 26.55 -33.91 30.54
N TYR A 27 27.55 -34.13 29.72
CA TYR A 27 28.54 -33.12 29.32
C TYR A 27 28.56 -32.96 27.82
N HIS A 28 28.77 -31.72 27.38
CA HIS A 28 28.95 -31.36 25.98
C HIS A 28 30.17 -30.47 25.80
N ALA A 29 31.05 -30.87 24.87
CA ALA A 29 32.22 -30.10 24.47
C ALA A 29 31.88 -29.27 23.23
N THR A 30 31.87 -27.92 23.34
CA THR A 30 31.50 -27.04 22.21
C THR A 30 32.56 -26.95 21.12
N GLY A 31 33.78 -27.41 21.38
CA GLY A 31 34.92 -27.19 20.47
C GLY A 31 35.47 -25.75 20.44
N ILE A 32 34.82 -24.83 21.15
CA ILE A 32 35.16 -23.41 21.16
C ILE A 32 36.17 -23.13 22.27
N MET A 33 37.24 -22.36 21.93
CA MET A 33 38.24 -21.86 22.85
C MET A 33 38.06 -20.34 23.00
N ALA A 34 37.71 -19.84 24.18
CA ALA A 34 37.50 -18.43 24.40
C ALA A 34 37.86 -17.99 25.83
N SER A 35 38.15 -16.71 26.01
CA SER A 35 38.25 -16.04 27.30
C SER A 35 36.90 -15.44 27.71
N GLY A 36 36.76 -15.18 29.03
CA GLY A 36 35.54 -14.51 29.53
C GLY A 36 35.29 -13.12 28.89
N ALA A 37 36.38 -12.38 28.64
CA ALA A 37 36.28 -11.08 27.97
C ALA A 37 35.83 -11.17 26.53
N GLU A 38 36.31 -12.16 25.79
CA GLU A 38 35.86 -12.42 24.38
C GLU A 38 34.39 -12.82 24.33
N ILE A 39 33.90 -13.62 25.29
CA ILE A 39 32.49 -14.01 25.35
C ILE A 39 31.61 -12.79 25.63
N ALA A 40 32.06 -11.88 26.52
CA ALA A 40 31.31 -10.69 26.88
C ALA A 40 31.21 -9.67 25.73
N SER A 41 32.28 -9.51 24.94
CA SER A 41 32.37 -8.48 23.89
C SER A 41 31.94 -8.93 22.52
N ASN A 42 31.99 -10.24 22.21
CA ASN A 42 31.70 -10.76 20.87
C ASN A 42 30.28 -11.36 20.78
N LYS A 43 29.36 -10.60 20.18
CA LYS A 43 27.96 -11.02 20.00
C LYS A 43 27.82 -12.30 19.17
N LEU A 44 28.67 -12.51 18.16
CA LEU A 44 28.62 -13.70 17.31
C LEU A 44 29.04 -14.95 18.10
N LEU A 45 30.12 -14.85 18.87
CA LEU A 45 30.59 -15.92 19.75
C LEU A 45 29.53 -16.28 20.80
N LYS A 46 28.87 -15.28 21.36
CA LYS A 46 27.78 -15.51 22.30
C LYS A 46 26.62 -16.25 21.64
N ALA A 47 26.21 -15.84 20.44
CA ALA A 47 25.14 -16.51 19.68
C ALA A 47 25.50 -17.97 19.34
N GLN A 48 26.77 -18.27 19.00
CA GLN A 48 27.25 -19.64 18.79
C GLN A 48 27.14 -20.49 20.07
N LEU A 49 27.53 -19.93 21.21
CA LEU A 49 27.43 -20.62 22.49
C LEU A 49 25.98 -20.86 22.93
N ASP A 50 25.10 -19.91 22.70
CA ASP A 50 23.66 -20.04 22.95
C ASP A 50 23.02 -21.12 22.05
N ALA A 51 23.49 -21.29 20.80
CA ALA A 51 23.09 -22.38 19.92
C ALA A 51 23.44 -23.76 20.46
N HIS A 52 24.62 -23.92 21.04
CA HIS A 52 25.02 -25.17 21.70
C HIS A 52 24.12 -25.48 22.92
N ILE A 53 23.74 -24.49 23.72
CA ILE A 53 22.83 -24.67 24.85
C ILE A 53 21.46 -25.16 24.36
N LEU A 54 20.94 -24.51 23.33
CA LEU A 54 19.65 -24.88 22.72
C LEU A 54 19.68 -26.31 22.17
N ALA A 55 20.77 -26.69 21.47
CA ALA A 55 20.95 -28.03 20.93
C ALA A 55 21.00 -29.08 22.04
N MET A 56 21.67 -28.80 23.16
CA MET A 56 21.69 -29.69 24.32
C MET A 56 20.31 -29.94 24.91
N CYS A 57 19.54 -28.87 25.12
CA CYS A 57 18.18 -29.00 25.65
C CYS A 57 17.27 -29.81 24.71
N LYS A 58 17.35 -29.56 23.41
CA LYS A 58 16.59 -30.28 22.39
C LYS A 58 17.00 -31.77 22.30
N ALA A 59 18.30 -32.05 22.29
CA ALA A 59 18.84 -33.42 22.30
C ALA A 59 18.37 -34.20 23.51
N TYR A 60 18.42 -33.60 24.71
CA TYR A 60 17.97 -34.25 25.93
C TYR A 60 16.46 -34.59 25.86
N THR A 61 15.62 -33.64 25.42
CA THR A 61 14.19 -33.92 25.23
C THR A 61 13.93 -35.01 24.21
N LEU A 62 14.67 -35.03 23.09
CA LEU A 62 14.53 -36.06 22.07
C LEU A 62 14.96 -37.44 22.57
N MET A 63 16.02 -37.51 23.38
CA MET A 63 16.44 -38.78 24.02
C MET A 63 15.36 -39.35 24.94
N GLN A 64 14.70 -38.45 25.74
CA GLN A 64 13.58 -38.87 26.61
C GLN A 64 12.38 -39.39 25.79
N VAL A 65 11.97 -38.62 24.75
CA VAL A 65 10.84 -39.02 23.88
C VAL A 65 11.10 -40.31 23.12
N ARG A 66 12.36 -40.58 22.73
CA ARG A 66 12.76 -41.77 21.99
C ARG A 66 13.18 -42.94 22.90
N HIS A 67 13.08 -42.77 24.21
CA HIS A 67 13.49 -43.77 25.20
C HIS A 67 14.94 -44.23 25.03
N LEU A 68 15.83 -43.30 24.61
CA LEU A 68 17.26 -43.60 24.48
C LEU A 68 17.92 -43.59 25.87
N GLU A 69 18.95 -44.43 26.01
CA GLU A 69 19.75 -44.43 27.22
C GLU A 69 20.44 -43.07 27.44
N LEU A 70 20.26 -42.47 28.61
CA LEU A 70 20.79 -41.14 28.99
C LEU A 70 22.25 -41.25 29.40
N ASN A 71 23.14 -41.40 28.42
CA ASN A 71 24.59 -41.42 28.59
C ASN A 71 25.25 -40.39 27.66
N ASN A 72 26.53 -40.04 27.97
CA ASN A 72 27.24 -38.98 27.24
C ASN A 72 27.44 -39.33 25.75
N ARG A 73 27.59 -40.62 25.40
CA ARG A 73 27.79 -41.01 24.01
C ARG A 73 26.55 -40.74 23.17
N ASN A 74 25.40 -41.17 23.64
CA ASN A 74 24.12 -40.93 22.98
C ASN A 74 23.78 -39.40 22.96
N PHE A 75 24.08 -38.73 24.06
CA PHE A 75 23.86 -37.28 24.18
C PHE A 75 24.67 -36.49 23.16
N GLU A 76 25.98 -36.73 23.04
CA GLU A 76 26.83 -36.10 22.04
C GLU A 76 26.41 -36.44 20.60
N SER A 77 25.96 -37.67 20.36
CA SER A 77 25.43 -38.10 19.05
C SER A 77 24.15 -37.34 18.69
N GLU A 78 23.20 -37.20 19.65
CA GLU A 78 21.96 -36.47 19.41
C GLU A 78 22.20 -34.95 19.32
N ILE A 79 23.15 -34.36 20.08
CA ILE A 79 23.55 -32.96 19.91
C ILE A 79 24.08 -32.72 18.50
N ARG A 80 24.99 -33.61 18.02
CA ARG A 80 25.55 -33.46 16.67
C ARG A 80 24.43 -33.51 15.63
N ARG A 81 23.53 -34.48 15.74
CA ARG A 81 22.36 -34.59 14.86
C ARG A 81 21.46 -33.36 14.92
N VAL A 82 21.16 -32.84 16.12
CA VAL A 82 20.36 -31.64 16.31
C VAL A 82 21.06 -30.42 15.72
N MET A 83 22.39 -30.36 15.79
CA MET A 83 23.15 -29.24 15.20
C MET A 83 23.24 -29.36 13.68
N GLU A 84 23.43 -30.57 13.13
CA GLU A 84 23.36 -30.80 11.67
C GLU A 84 21.95 -30.58 11.12
N ASP A 85 20.90 -31.06 11.77
CA ASP A 85 19.51 -30.74 11.47
C ASP A 85 19.21 -29.24 11.74
N GLY A 86 19.86 -28.67 12.73
CA GLY A 86 19.72 -27.28 13.16
C GLY A 86 20.45 -26.28 12.26
N GLU A 87 21.56 -26.65 11.60
CA GLU A 87 22.10 -25.83 10.49
C GLU A 87 21.12 -25.79 9.31
N LEU A 88 20.47 -26.94 9.04
CA LEU A 88 19.35 -26.99 8.09
C LEU A 88 18.08 -26.27 8.64
N GLU A 89 17.81 -26.31 9.95
CA GLU A 89 16.71 -25.58 10.59
C GLU A 89 17.06 -24.12 10.89
N PHE A 90 18.33 -23.72 11.10
CA PHE A 90 18.74 -22.32 11.17
C PHE A 90 18.71 -21.65 9.79
N ALA A 91 19.02 -22.39 8.73
CA ALA A 91 18.69 -21.99 7.36
C ALA A 91 17.18 -22.01 7.09
N ARG A 92 16.41 -22.74 7.92
CA ARG A 92 14.95 -22.89 7.90
C ARG A 92 14.29 -22.51 9.23
N ARG A 93 14.87 -21.62 10.05
CA ARG A 93 14.04 -20.93 11.05
C ARG A 93 12.95 -20.31 10.24
N ASP A 94 11.76 -20.90 10.34
CA ASP A 94 10.58 -20.41 9.66
C ASP A 94 10.47 -18.93 10.02
N GLU A 95 10.91 -18.13 9.07
CA GLU A 95 10.83 -16.69 9.13
C GLU A 95 9.41 -16.37 9.58
N THR A 96 9.23 -15.57 10.62
CA THR A 96 7.88 -15.23 11.07
C THR A 96 7.11 -14.59 9.92
N LEU A 97 5.81 -14.73 9.92
CA LEU A 97 4.92 -14.12 8.93
C LEU A 97 5.26 -12.63 8.71
N TYR A 98 5.55 -11.91 9.81
CA TYR A 98 5.89 -10.48 9.73
C TYR A 98 7.25 -10.25 9.03
N GLN A 99 8.27 -11.01 9.39
CA GLN A 99 9.60 -10.93 8.75
C GLN A 99 9.51 -11.28 7.27
N ARG A 100 8.77 -12.34 6.92
CA ARG A 100 8.57 -12.75 5.54
C ARG A 100 7.83 -11.68 4.71
N LEU A 101 6.83 -10.99 5.29
CA LEU A 101 6.16 -9.88 4.64
C LEU A 101 7.10 -8.69 4.43
N LEU A 102 7.95 -8.38 5.41
CA LEU A 102 8.93 -7.30 5.25
C LEU A 102 9.92 -7.62 4.14
N ARG A 103 10.44 -8.84 4.09
CA ARG A 103 11.34 -9.30 3.04
C ARG A 103 10.69 -9.20 1.65
N TYR A 104 9.45 -9.68 1.49
CA TYR A 104 8.67 -9.53 0.25
C TYR A 104 8.58 -8.06 -0.21
N ILE A 105 8.33 -7.14 0.72
CA ILE A 105 8.22 -5.71 0.41
C ILE A 105 9.57 -5.14 -0.05
N GLU A 106 10.67 -5.51 0.61
CA GLU A 106 12.02 -5.04 0.28
C GLU A 106 12.48 -5.60 -1.08
N GLU A 107 12.30 -6.89 -1.33
CA GLU A 107 12.63 -7.56 -2.58
C GLU A 107 11.86 -6.92 -3.75
N ALA A 108 10.53 -6.81 -3.64
CA ALA A 108 9.71 -6.20 -4.69
C ALA A 108 10.06 -4.73 -4.97
N HIS A 109 10.57 -4.00 -3.97
CA HIS A 109 11.04 -2.63 -4.15
C HIS A 109 12.40 -2.59 -4.82
N ARG A 110 13.35 -3.39 -4.37
CA ARG A 110 14.70 -3.50 -4.94
C ARG A 110 14.65 -3.92 -6.41
N ASP A 111 13.79 -4.87 -6.74
CA ASP A 111 13.65 -5.43 -8.10
C ASP A 111 12.80 -4.53 -9.02
N GLY A 112 12.40 -3.33 -8.56
CA GLY A 112 11.63 -2.36 -9.36
C GLY A 112 10.16 -2.70 -9.59
N VAL A 113 9.68 -3.85 -9.09
CA VAL A 113 8.28 -4.29 -9.19
C VAL A 113 7.37 -3.36 -8.38
N MET A 114 7.90 -2.80 -7.29
CA MET A 114 7.18 -1.91 -6.39
C MET A 114 7.81 -0.51 -6.35
N GLY A 115 7.13 0.47 -6.92
CA GLY A 115 7.57 1.88 -6.84
C GLY A 115 7.45 2.47 -5.43
N ALA A 116 8.21 3.54 -5.15
CA ALA A 116 8.36 4.15 -3.83
C ALA A 116 7.04 4.48 -3.09
N CYS A 117 6.00 4.91 -3.81
CA CYS A 117 4.69 5.20 -3.19
C CYS A 117 4.02 3.91 -2.68
N ARG A 118 4.06 2.83 -3.48
CA ARG A 118 3.48 1.54 -3.10
C ARG A 118 4.29 0.89 -1.96
N TYR A 119 5.61 1.01 -2.00
CA TYR A 119 6.49 0.57 -0.93
C TYR A 119 6.09 1.17 0.42
N ARG A 120 5.96 2.51 0.50
CA ARG A 120 5.51 3.19 1.73
C ARG A 120 4.12 2.72 2.19
N GLN A 121 3.20 2.50 1.26
CA GLN A 121 1.86 1.98 1.59
C GLN A 121 1.94 0.55 2.14
N MET A 122 2.75 -0.31 1.53
CA MET A 122 2.93 -1.70 2.00
C MET A 122 3.59 -1.76 3.38
N LYS A 123 4.59 -0.90 3.66
CA LYS A 123 5.16 -0.76 5.01
C LYS A 123 4.11 -0.37 6.05
N GLY A 124 3.20 0.56 5.71
CA GLY A 124 2.07 0.91 6.58
C GLY A 124 1.13 -0.27 6.84
N LYS A 125 0.88 -1.12 5.84
CA LYS A 125 0.05 -2.33 5.99
C LYS A 125 0.76 -3.41 6.80
N ALA A 126 2.06 -3.59 6.60
CA ALA A 126 2.89 -4.47 7.42
C ALA A 126 2.87 -4.03 8.90
N GLY A 127 2.88 -2.71 9.17
CA GLY A 127 2.72 -2.18 10.52
C GLY A 127 1.36 -2.54 11.16
N LYS A 128 0.28 -2.63 10.38
CA LYS A 128 -1.02 -3.11 10.89
C LYS A 128 -0.97 -4.60 11.22
N LEU A 129 -0.36 -5.41 10.35
CA LEU A 129 -0.17 -6.84 10.65
C LEU A 129 0.67 -7.03 11.91
N TYR A 130 1.77 -6.27 12.06
CA TYR A 130 2.61 -6.30 13.26
C TYR A 130 1.79 -6.05 14.53
N ARG A 131 1.01 -4.96 14.58
CA ARG A 131 0.16 -4.65 15.73
C ARG A 131 -0.85 -5.74 16.02
N PHE A 132 -1.50 -6.29 14.99
CA PHE A 132 -2.39 -7.44 15.15
C PHE A 132 -1.69 -8.63 15.80
N LEU A 133 -0.52 -9.00 15.30
CA LEU A 133 0.25 -10.13 15.81
C LEU A 133 0.71 -9.93 17.26
N VAL A 134 1.16 -8.71 17.61
CA VAL A 134 1.58 -8.37 18.97
C VAL A 134 0.40 -8.39 19.93
N ILE A 135 -0.69 -7.71 19.60
CA ILE A 135 -1.89 -7.59 20.46
C ILE A 135 -2.51 -8.97 20.74
N HIS A 136 -2.44 -9.87 19.77
CA HIS A 136 -2.96 -11.24 19.93
C HIS A 136 -1.91 -12.25 20.42
N ASN A 137 -0.71 -11.78 20.79
CA ASN A 137 0.40 -12.60 21.30
C ASN A 137 0.80 -13.76 20.37
N ILE A 138 0.81 -13.50 19.05
CA ILE A 138 1.15 -14.48 17.99
C ILE A 138 2.24 -13.95 17.04
N LEU A 139 3.13 -13.08 17.52
CA LEU A 139 4.19 -12.47 16.68
C LEU A 139 5.13 -13.51 16.05
N GLY A 140 5.32 -14.63 16.73
CA GLY A 140 6.17 -15.75 16.25
C GLY A 140 5.53 -16.65 15.21
N ILE A 141 4.28 -16.40 14.78
CA ILE A 141 3.59 -17.28 13.84
C ILE A 141 4.28 -17.30 12.46
N SER A 142 4.36 -18.47 11.85
CA SER A 142 4.84 -18.62 10.47
C SER A 142 3.73 -18.32 9.44
N ALA A 143 4.11 -18.09 8.18
CA ALA A 143 3.14 -17.90 7.10
C ALA A 143 2.25 -19.14 6.87
N LYS A 144 2.78 -20.35 7.13
CA LYS A 144 2.04 -21.63 6.99
C LYS A 144 0.91 -21.76 8.02
N ALA A 145 1.13 -21.24 9.23
CA ALA A 145 0.17 -21.31 10.32
C ALA A 145 -0.90 -20.19 10.30
N PHE A 146 -0.77 -19.21 9.38
CA PHE A 146 -1.77 -18.16 9.24
C PHE A 146 -2.95 -18.66 8.39
N ASP A 147 -3.99 -19.11 9.05
CA ASP A 147 -5.16 -19.76 8.45
C ASP A 147 -6.31 -18.77 8.14
N VAL A 148 -7.47 -19.31 7.77
CA VAL A 148 -8.67 -18.54 7.44
C VAL A 148 -9.26 -17.85 8.67
N ASP A 149 -9.18 -18.45 9.85
CA ASP A 149 -9.67 -17.85 11.08
C ASP A 149 -8.86 -16.61 11.44
N LEU A 150 -7.54 -16.73 11.42
CA LEU A 150 -6.63 -15.59 11.63
C LEU A 150 -6.81 -14.49 10.58
N LEU A 151 -7.09 -14.86 9.32
CA LEU A 151 -7.42 -13.87 8.28
C LEU A 151 -8.70 -13.11 8.62
N MET A 152 -9.74 -13.77 9.13
CA MET A 152 -11.00 -13.13 9.52
C MET A 152 -10.83 -12.24 10.76
N ARG A 153 -10.05 -12.70 11.74
CA ARG A 153 -9.69 -11.90 12.92
C ARG A 153 -8.86 -10.68 12.53
N PHE A 154 -7.90 -10.83 11.62
CA PHE A 154 -7.14 -9.70 11.08
C PHE A 154 -8.03 -8.69 10.35
N ARG A 155 -8.98 -9.16 9.54
CA ARG A 155 -9.97 -8.27 8.90
C ARG A 155 -10.76 -7.46 9.92
N GLN A 156 -11.26 -8.10 10.98
CA GLN A 156 -11.99 -7.42 12.04
C GLN A 156 -11.10 -6.43 12.77
N PHE A 157 -9.88 -6.83 13.12
CA PHE A 157 -8.89 -5.94 13.71
C PHE A 157 -8.65 -4.67 12.87
N VAL A 158 -8.42 -4.81 11.55
CA VAL A 158 -8.22 -3.65 10.67
C VAL A 158 -9.44 -2.73 10.65
N ALA A 159 -10.66 -3.28 10.70
CA ALA A 159 -11.89 -2.49 10.74
C ALA A 159 -12.03 -1.71 12.07
N GLU A 160 -11.62 -2.31 13.16
CA GLU A 160 -11.85 -1.85 14.53
C GLU A 160 -10.57 -1.45 15.28
N GLU A 161 -9.48 -1.25 14.57
CA GLU A 161 -8.16 -0.93 15.12
C GLU A 161 -8.17 0.26 16.09
N TYR A 162 -9.13 1.19 15.93
CA TYR A 162 -9.30 2.33 16.83
C TYR A 162 -9.61 1.95 18.28
N LEU A 163 -10.22 0.78 18.52
CA LEU A 163 -10.52 0.27 19.86
C LEU A 163 -9.24 -0.13 20.61
N TYR A 164 -8.26 -0.62 19.89
CA TYR A 164 -6.98 -1.07 20.45
C TYR A 164 -5.99 0.07 20.65
N ALA A 165 -6.12 1.16 19.89
CA ALA A 165 -5.17 2.27 19.93
C ALA A 165 -5.09 2.98 21.29
N ALA A 166 -6.16 2.95 22.07
CA ALA A 166 -6.19 3.51 23.42
C ALA A 166 -5.53 2.58 24.46
N SER A 167 -5.68 1.26 24.27
CA SER A 167 -5.17 0.23 25.20
C SER A 167 -3.69 -0.10 24.98
N TYR A 168 -3.16 0.14 23.77
CA TYR A 168 -1.78 -0.17 23.38
C TYR A 168 -1.09 1.06 22.73
N PRO A 169 -1.02 2.22 23.41
CA PRO A 169 -0.52 3.46 22.81
C PRO A 169 0.93 3.37 22.33
N GLU A 170 1.73 2.47 22.88
CA GLU A 170 3.12 2.23 22.50
C GLU A 170 3.28 1.66 21.09
N LEU A 171 2.26 0.95 20.60
CA LEU A 171 2.26 0.36 19.25
C LEU A 171 1.89 1.37 18.16
N TYR A 172 1.44 2.57 18.52
CA TYR A 172 0.99 3.59 17.59
C TYR A 172 1.95 4.77 17.54
N PRO A 173 2.45 5.16 16.34
CA PRO A 173 3.41 6.23 16.22
C PRO A 173 2.87 7.54 16.81
N LYS A 174 3.69 8.20 17.62
CA LYS A 174 3.44 9.55 18.15
C LYS A 174 4.29 10.54 17.34
N GLY A 175 3.69 11.62 16.84
CA GLY A 175 4.46 12.66 16.15
C GLY A 175 3.65 13.52 15.18
N ARG A 176 4.32 14.51 14.58
CA ARG A 176 3.72 15.42 13.58
C ARG A 176 3.16 14.63 12.40
N GLY A 177 1.87 14.79 12.12
CA GLY A 177 1.19 14.12 11.01
C GLY A 177 0.48 12.80 11.36
N HIS A 178 0.70 12.23 12.52
CA HIS A 178 -0.07 11.07 12.98
C HIS A 178 -1.38 11.52 13.63
N ARG A 179 -2.49 11.16 13.02
CA ARG A 179 -3.82 11.39 13.60
C ARG A 179 -4.21 10.20 14.43
N PRO A 180 -4.71 10.39 15.66
CA PRO A 180 -5.23 9.30 16.47
C PRO A 180 -6.37 8.60 15.73
N LEU A 181 -6.40 7.29 15.80
CA LEU A 181 -7.50 6.47 15.29
C LEU A 181 -8.70 6.68 16.20
N LYS A 182 -9.74 7.36 15.72
CA LYS A 182 -10.92 7.73 16.52
C LYS A 182 -12.21 7.01 16.12
N LYS A 183 -12.19 6.25 15.04
CA LYS A 183 -13.37 5.63 14.47
C LYS A 183 -13.06 4.40 13.63
N ARG A 184 -14.08 3.59 13.41
CA ARG A 184 -14.03 2.42 12.53
C ARG A 184 -13.46 2.76 11.15
N CYS A 185 -12.61 1.90 10.65
CA CYS A 185 -12.03 2.02 9.31
C CYS A 185 -13.14 1.80 8.24
N ARG A 186 -13.06 2.54 7.13
CA ARG A 186 -13.99 2.34 6.00
C ARG A 186 -13.75 0.97 5.35
N ASP A 187 -14.82 0.29 4.95
CA ASP A 187 -14.77 -1.05 4.37
C ASP A 187 -13.84 -1.13 3.15
N ASN A 188 -13.86 -0.13 2.27
CA ASN A 188 -12.92 -0.06 1.13
C ASN A 188 -11.44 -0.01 1.54
N THR A 189 -11.12 0.56 2.71
CA THR A 189 -9.75 0.56 3.24
C THR A 189 -9.39 -0.83 3.75
N VAL A 190 -10.32 -1.49 4.46
CA VAL A 190 -10.15 -2.89 4.90
C VAL A 190 -9.90 -3.79 3.69
N VAL A 191 -10.74 -3.67 2.64
CA VAL A 191 -10.56 -4.42 1.39
C VAL A 191 -9.21 -4.13 0.73
N CYS A 192 -8.74 -2.89 0.77
CA CYS A 192 -7.42 -2.52 0.24
C CYS A 192 -6.28 -3.20 1.01
N ASP A 193 -6.40 -3.35 2.33
CA ASP A 193 -5.41 -4.05 3.14
C ASP A 193 -5.47 -5.57 2.88
N LEU A 194 -6.66 -6.14 2.81
CA LEU A 194 -6.84 -7.56 2.45
C LEU A 194 -6.33 -7.89 1.04
N LYS A 195 -6.50 -7.00 0.05
CA LYS A 195 -5.93 -7.18 -1.30
C LYS A 195 -4.41 -7.22 -1.28
N ALA A 196 -3.78 -6.45 -0.41
CA ALA A 196 -2.33 -6.51 -0.25
C ALA A 196 -1.87 -7.84 0.38
N MET A 197 -2.57 -8.30 1.42
CA MET A 197 -2.30 -9.61 2.03
C MET A 197 -2.57 -10.74 1.04
N LYS A 198 -3.65 -10.67 0.24
CA LYS A 198 -3.92 -11.65 -0.81
C LYS A 198 -2.79 -11.75 -1.82
N ALA A 199 -2.24 -10.61 -2.27
CA ALA A 199 -1.12 -10.60 -3.21
C ALA A 199 0.14 -11.23 -2.58
N PHE A 200 0.43 -10.92 -1.32
CA PHE A 200 1.54 -11.51 -0.58
C PHE A 200 1.39 -13.03 -0.41
N PHE A 201 0.26 -13.50 0.11
CA PHE A 201 0.03 -14.94 0.26
C PHE A 201 -0.06 -15.69 -1.08
N GLY A 202 -0.52 -15.02 -2.15
CA GLY A 202 -0.48 -15.59 -3.49
C GLY A 202 0.94 -15.80 -4.00
N GLU A 203 1.86 -14.88 -3.68
CA GLU A 203 3.29 -15.04 -3.99
C GLU A 203 3.90 -16.21 -3.24
N LEU A 204 3.59 -16.36 -1.94
CA LEU A 204 4.07 -17.51 -1.16
C LEU A 204 3.54 -18.86 -1.67
N GLU A 205 2.28 -18.90 -2.12
CA GLU A 205 1.66 -20.08 -2.74
C GLU A 205 2.36 -20.42 -4.07
N ASN A 206 2.60 -19.42 -4.92
CA ASN A 206 3.29 -19.59 -6.20
C ASN A 206 4.76 -20.02 -6.02
N ALA A 207 5.41 -19.54 -4.98
CA ALA A 207 6.79 -19.94 -4.64
C ALA A 207 6.88 -21.30 -3.93
N GLY A 208 5.75 -21.94 -3.62
CA GLY A 208 5.72 -23.22 -2.89
C GLY A 208 6.08 -23.11 -1.41
N GLU A 209 6.18 -21.90 -0.86
CA GLU A 209 6.49 -21.68 0.56
C GLU A 209 5.31 -22.08 1.46
N ILE A 210 4.09 -21.97 0.95
CA ILE A 210 2.86 -22.48 1.58
C ILE A 210 2.09 -23.34 0.57
N GLU A 211 1.40 -24.35 1.04
CA GLU A 211 0.60 -25.24 0.18
C GLU A 211 -0.58 -24.49 -0.46
N ARG A 212 -1.34 -23.74 0.33
CA ARG A 212 -2.49 -22.95 -0.13
C ARG A 212 -2.63 -21.66 0.68
N SER A 213 -2.87 -20.57 -0.02
CA SER A 213 -3.18 -19.28 0.56
C SER A 213 -4.47 -19.35 1.40
N PRO A 214 -4.55 -18.64 2.55
CA PRO A 214 -5.80 -18.53 3.30
C PRO A 214 -6.96 -18.00 2.43
N PHE A 215 -6.68 -17.17 1.43
CA PHE A 215 -7.67 -16.66 0.49
C PHE A 215 -8.14 -17.71 -0.52
N SER A 216 -7.30 -18.69 -0.86
CA SER A 216 -7.66 -19.80 -1.76
C SER A 216 -8.50 -20.88 -1.05
N ARG A 217 -8.43 -20.92 0.29
CA ARG A 217 -9.22 -21.84 1.13
C ARG A 217 -10.66 -21.35 1.38
N ILE A 218 -10.97 -20.09 1.09
CA ILE A 218 -12.31 -19.51 1.22
C ILE A 218 -13.10 -19.78 -0.07
N SER A 219 -14.40 -20.12 0.05
CA SER A 219 -15.29 -20.29 -1.11
C SER A 219 -15.29 -19.04 -2.02
N GLY A 220 -15.50 -19.26 -3.31
CA GLY A 220 -15.48 -18.17 -4.29
C GLY A 220 -16.49 -17.06 -3.99
N GLU A 221 -17.66 -17.39 -3.48
CA GLU A 221 -18.71 -16.45 -3.08
C GLU A 221 -18.28 -15.63 -1.85
N LYS A 222 -17.86 -16.30 -0.77
CA LYS A 222 -17.39 -15.63 0.45
C LYS A 222 -16.17 -14.73 0.15
N ARG A 223 -15.27 -15.17 -0.74
CA ARG A 223 -14.12 -14.37 -1.17
C ARG A 223 -14.53 -13.14 -1.98
N ARG A 224 -15.53 -13.25 -2.88
CA ARG A 224 -16.08 -12.10 -3.62
C ARG A 224 -16.68 -11.08 -2.65
N SER A 225 -17.51 -11.54 -1.71
CA SER A 225 -18.08 -10.67 -0.67
C SER A 225 -17.01 -9.98 0.17
N LEU A 226 -15.99 -10.73 0.61
CA LEU A 226 -14.87 -10.20 1.41
C LEU A 226 -14.06 -9.12 0.69
N MET A 227 -13.93 -9.22 -0.63
CA MET A 227 -13.13 -8.33 -1.48
C MET A 227 -13.97 -7.31 -2.24
N HIS A 228 -15.27 -7.25 -1.97
CA HIS A 228 -16.16 -6.31 -2.65
C HIS A 228 -15.85 -4.88 -2.24
N VAL A 229 -15.68 -4.03 -3.26
CA VAL A 229 -15.44 -2.60 -3.08
C VAL A 229 -16.76 -1.89 -3.35
N MET A 230 -17.26 -1.19 -2.35
CA MET A 230 -18.44 -0.34 -2.51
C MET A 230 -18.02 1.04 -3.01
N TYR A 231 -18.73 1.52 -4.00
CA TYR A 231 -18.55 2.87 -4.53
C TYR A 231 -19.81 3.67 -4.21
N ASP A 232 -19.61 4.85 -3.66
CA ASP A 232 -20.68 5.85 -3.61
C ASP A 232 -21.08 6.22 -5.04
N GLU A 233 -22.28 6.73 -5.23
CA GLU A 233 -22.70 7.28 -6.51
C GLU A 233 -21.66 8.30 -7.02
N PRO A 234 -21.34 8.29 -8.33
CA PRO A 234 -20.40 9.22 -8.88
C PRO A 234 -20.96 10.66 -8.78
N PHE A 235 -20.18 11.57 -8.23
CA PHE A 235 -20.53 12.99 -8.20
C PHE A 235 -19.52 13.80 -9.02
N TYR A 236 -20.04 14.80 -9.73
CA TYR A 236 -19.34 15.64 -10.69
C TYR A 236 -20.07 16.98 -10.79
N LEU A 237 -19.46 17.98 -11.43
CA LEU A 237 -20.18 19.21 -11.76
C LEU A 237 -21.01 18.99 -13.04
N ARG A 238 -22.22 19.55 -13.05
CA ARG A 238 -23.03 19.71 -14.26
C ARG A 238 -22.43 20.83 -15.12
N ALA A 239 -22.84 20.91 -16.39
CA ALA A 239 -22.33 21.93 -17.30
C ALA A 239 -22.55 23.36 -16.73
N GLU A 240 -23.76 23.63 -16.26
CA GLU A 240 -24.10 24.94 -15.67
C GLU A 240 -23.28 25.24 -14.41
N GLU A 241 -23.04 24.22 -13.57
CA GLU A 241 -22.20 24.35 -12.39
C GLU A 241 -20.74 24.63 -12.77
N PHE A 242 -20.24 23.97 -13.82
CA PHE A 242 -18.90 24.22 -14.36
C PHE A 242 -18.74 25.64 -14.87
N HIS A 243 -19.69 26.09 -15.73
CA HIS A 243 -19.69 27.45 -16.28
C HIS A 243 -19.75 28.51 -15.17
N ARG A 244 -20.57 28.26 -14.14
CA ARG A 244 -20.66 29.14 -12.97
C ARG A 244 -19.32 29.29 -12.27
N VAL A 245 -18.60 28.16 -12.06
CA VAL A 245 -17.27 28.20 -11.43
C VAL A 245 -16.24 28.88 -12.33
N ALA A 246 -16.30 28.64 -13.64
CA ALA A 246 -15.36 29.21 -14.60
C ALA A 246 -15.49 30.74 -14.72
N SER A 247 -16.74 31.29 -14.66
CA SER A 247 -17.01 32.68 -14.87
C SER A 247 -17.18 33.51 -13.58
N ALA A 248 -17.35 32.87 -12.41
CA ALA A 248 -17.61 33.59 -11.16
C ALA A 248 -16.45 34.53 -10.80
N PRO A 249 -16.77 35.75 -10.35
CA PRO A 249 -15.78 36.57 -9.65
C PRO A 249 -15.42 35.92 -8.34
N VAL A 250 -14.13 35.69 -8.12
CA VAL A 250 -13.63 35.03 -6.92
C VAL A 250 -12.59 35.89 -6.21
N PRO A 251 -12.48 35.78 -4.87
CA PRO A 251 -11.43 36.45 -4.12
C PRO A 251 -10.02 36.09 -4.63
N PRO A 252 -9.05 37.03 -4.52
CA PRO A 252 -7.68 36.80 -5.04
C PRO A 252 -7.03 35.52 -4.55
N ASP A 253 -7.27 35.12 -3.30
CA ASP A 253 -6.74 33.90 -2.70
C ASP A 253 -7.34 32.60 -3.26
N LEU A 254 -8.47 32.68 -3.98
CA LEU A 254 -9.10 31.53 -4.64
C LEU A 254 -8.87 31.51 -6.16
N GLN A 255 -8.30 32.55 -6.75
CA GLN A 255 -8.16 32.67 -8.21
C GLN A 255 -7.27 31.56 -8.78
N ALA A 256 -6.10 31.31 -8.19
CA ALA A 256 -5.24 30.20 -8.61
C ALA A 256 -5.94 28.84 -8.47
N THR A 257 -6.72 28.65 -7.41
CA THR A 257 -7.50 27.41 -7.22
C THR A 257 -8.55 27.22 -8.29
N ARG A 258 -9.25 28.31 -8.69
CA ARG A 258 -10.23 28.29 -9.78
C ARG A 258 -9.56 27.92 -11.10
N ASP A 259 -8.48 28.60 -11.45
CA ASP A 259 -7.77 28.37 -12.71
C ASP A 259 -7.28 26.94 -12.83
N ILE A 260 -6.71 26.38 -11.78
CA ILE A 260 -6.29 24.99 -11.72
C ILE A 260 -7.47 24.04 -11.88
N PHE A 261 -8.55 24.32 -11.18
CA PHE A 261 -9.73 23.44 -11.20
C PHE A 261 -10.37 23.42 -12.58
N VAL A 262 -10.60 24.61 -13.17
CA VAL A 262 -11.20 24.75 -14.50
C VAL A 262 -10.30 24.13 -15.57
N LEU A 263 -9.00 24.42 -15.56
CA LEU A 263 -8.05 23.82 -16.47
C LEU A 263 -8.01 22.29 -16.30
N ASN A 264 -8.03 21.78 -15.08
CA ASN A 264 -8.04 20.35 -14.82
C ASN A 264 -9.34 19.66 -15.28
N CYS A 265 -10.49 20.37 -15.21
CA CYS A 265 -11.73 19.89 -15.81
C CYS A 265 -11.60 19.78 -17.34
N ALA A 266 -11.06 20.80 -17.99
CA ALA A 266 -10.89 20.82 -19.44
C ALA A 266 -9.87 19.77 -19.93
N LEU A 267 -8.76 19.56 -19.22
CA LEU A 267 -7.74 18.58 -19.59
C LEU A 267 -8.05 17.14 -19.14
N GLY A 268 -8.88 16.95 -18.13
CA GLY A 268 -9.20 15.63 -17.58
C GLY A 268 -8.03 14.86 -17.01
N CYS A 269 -6.85 15.44 -16.89
CA CYS A 269 -5.64 14.79 -16.40
C CYS A 269 -5.69 14.56 -14.88
N ARG A 270 -4.76 13.74 -14.34
CA ARG A 270 -4.62 13.66 -12.87
C ARG A 270 -3.94 14.92 -12.36
N ILE A 271 -4.33 15.38 -11.17
CA ILE A 271 -3.71 16.57 -10.56
C ILE A 271 -2.18 16.48 -10.46
N GLY A 272 -1.64 15.27 -10.24
CA GLY A 272 -0.18 15.06 -10.23
C GLY A 272 0.45 15.17 -11.62
N ASP A 273 -0.30 14.95 -12.69
CA ASP A 273 0.14 15.16 -14.06
C ASP A 273 0.05 16.65 -14.41
N LEU A 274 -1.06 17.32 -14.05
CA LEU A 274 -1.21 18.78 -14.22
C LEU A 274 -0.06 19.55 -13.57
N LYS A 275 0.35 19.18 -12.37
CA LYS A 275 1.46 19.81 -11.63
C LYS A 275 2.84 19.70 -12.31
N ARG A 276 2.98 18.85 -13.32
CA ARG A 276 4.21 18.67 -14.08
C ARG A 276 4.17 19.30 -15.46
N LEU A 277 3.04 19.88 -15.83
CA LEU A 277 2.92 20.59 -17.10
C LEU A 277 3.66 21.91 -17.03
N THR A 278 4.38 22.20 -18.08
CA THR A 278 5.17 23.41 -18.32
C THR A 278 4.96 23.85 -19.76
N MET A 279 5.37 25.04 -20.13
CA MET A 279 5.13 25.58 -21.46
C MET A 279 5.81 24.80 -22.59
N ASP A 280 6.84 24.02 -22.30
CA ASP A 280 7.47 23.09 -23.27
C ASP A 280 6.56 21.93 -23.70
N LYS A 281 5.44 21.74 -23.00
CA LYS A 281 4.41 20.75 -23.34
C LYS A 281 3.25 21.33 -24.15
N PHE A 282 3.29 22.64 -24.42
CA PHE A 282 2.30 23.33 -25.23
C PHE A 282 2.74 23.40 -26.68
N GLU A 283 1.88 22.96 -27.58
CA GLU A 283 2.12 23.01 -29.03
C GLU A 283 0.84 23.40 -29.77
N VAL A 284 1.00 23.75 -31.05
CA VAL A 284 -0.11 23.99 -31.98
C VAL A 284 0.05 23.00 -33.15
N SER A 285 -1.02 22.28 -33.48
CA SER A 285 -1.01 21.35 -34.60
C SER A 285 -0.96 22.07 -35.95
N ALA A 286 -0.71 21.33 -37.03
CA ALA A 286 -0.77 21.87 -38.39
C ALA A 286 -2.15 22.49 -38.72
N ASP A 287 -3.21 21.99 -38.13
CA ASP A 287 -4.57 22.49 -38.29
C ASP A 287 -4.91 23.68 -37.37
N GLY A 288 -3.90 24.24 -36.70
CA GLY A 288 -4.07 25.39 -35.80
C GLY A 288 -4.71 25.05 -34.43
N ILE A 289 -4.82 23.78 -34.06
CA ILE A 289 -5.40 23.35 -32.78
C ILE A 289 -4.34 23.40 -31.69
N PRO A 290 -4.48 24.26 -30.65
CA PRO A 290 -3.58 24.26 -29.52
C PRO A 290 -3.82 23.03 -28.64
N TYR A 291 -2.73 22.41 -28.19
CA TYR A 291 -2.80 21.21 -27.35
C TYR A 291 -1.64 21.11 -26.37
N ILE A 292 -1.84 20.28 -25.35
CA ILE A 292 -0.82 19.87 -24.37
C ILE A 292 -0.52 18.40 -24.58
N HIS A 293 0.78 18.07 -24.61
CA HIS A 293 1.22 16.68 -24.67
C HIS A 293 1.99 16.27 -23.40
N TYR A 294 1.78 15.04 -22.92
CA TYR A 294 2.46 14.52 -21.74
C TYR A 294 2.35 13.00 -21.61
N ILE A 295 3.30 12.40 -20.90
CA ILE A 295 3.24 10.99 -20.49
C ILE A 295 2.72 10.93 -19.04
N PRO A 296 1.60 10.21 -18.77
CA PRO A 296 1.03 10.12 -17.43
C PRO A 296 1.99 9.43 -16.45
N GLY A 297 2.36 10.11 -15.36
CA GLY A 297 3.37 9.63 -14.43
C GLY A 297 3.01 8.32 -13.69
N LYS A 298 1.73 7.99 -13.58
CA LYS A 298 1.32 6.72 -12.95
C LYS A 298 1.63 5.50 -13.85
N THR A 299 1.73 5.70 -15.14
CA THR A 299 1.97 4.65 -16.15
C THR A 299 3.34 4.78 -16.80
N ALA A 300 4.06 5.87 -16.56
CA ALA A 300 5.44 6.06 -17.00
C ALA A 300 6.33 4.94 -16.45
N GLY A 301 7.19 4.37 -17.32
CA GLY A 301 8.09 3.26 -16.95
C GLY A 301 7.49 1.85 -17.12
N ARG A 302 6.20 1.70 -17.47
CA ARG A 302 5.64 0.41 -17.86
C ARG A 302 5.77 0.23 -19.36
N GLN A 303 6.50 -0.78 -19.81
CA GLN A 303 6.84 -1.02 -21.23
C GLN A 303 5.62 -1.06 -22.16
N THR A 304 4.44 -1.41 -21.65
CA THR A 304 3.21 -1.55 -22.44
C THR A 304 2.35 -0.28 -22.52
N THR A 305 2.69 0.80 -21.79
CA THR A 305 1.78 1.95 -21.61
C THR A 305 2.44 3.32 -21.59
N ASN A 306 3.69 3.47 -22.10
CA ASN A 306 4.34 4.76 -22.29
C ASN A 306 3.71 5.53 -23.46
N ARG A 307 2.38 5.67 -23.44
CA ARG A 307 1.65 6.37 -24.48
C ARG A 307 1.57 7.85 -24.12
N GLU A 308 2.11 8.68 -25.00
CA GLU A 308 1.91 10.12 -24.92
C GLU A 308 0.42 10.45 -25.09
N ILE A 309 -0.09 11.31 -24.25
CA ILE A 309 -1.45 11.85 -24.33
C ILE A 309 -1.35 13.25 -24.91
N ARG A 310 -2.12 13.50 -25.97
CA ARG A 310 -2.33 14.82 -26.56
C ARG A 310 -3.74 15.26 -26.24
N THR A 311 -3.87 16.36 -25.52
CA THR A 311 -5.17 16.92 -25.11
C THR A 311 -5.32 18.31 -25.69
N PRO A 312 -6.30 18.54 -26.58
CA PRO A 312 -6.54 19.87 -27.15
C PRO A 312 -7.04 20.85 -26.09
N LEU A 313 -6.71 22.12 -26.27
CA LEU A 313 -7.13 23.21 -25.39
C LEU A 313 -8.35 23.91 -26.00
N ILE A 314 -9.50 23.75 -25.33
CA ILE A 314 -10.67 24.57 -25.58
C ILE A 314 -10.42 26.00 -25.08
N ARG A 315 -11.25 26.95 -25.51
CA ARG A 315 -11.04 28.38 -25.28
C ARG A 315 -10.71 28.73 -23.83
N VAL A 316 -11.52 28.27 -22.86
CA VAL A 316 -11.30 28.58 -21.44
C VAL A 316 -9.97 28.03 -20.92
N ALA A 317 -9.55 26.86 -21.39
CA ALA A 317 -8.27 26.26 -21.02
C ALA A 317 -7.10 27.00 -21.64
N LEU A 318 -7.22 27.40 -22.92
CA LEU A 318 -6.22 28.17 -23.63
C LEU A 318 -5.97 29.54 -22.96
N GLU A 319 -7.04 30.28 -22.63
CA GLU A 319 -6.96 31.55 -21.92
C GLU A 319 -6.24 31.42 -20.57
N ILE A 320 -6.52 30.37 -19.81
CA ILE A 320 -5.84 30.10 -18.54
C ILE A 320 -4.34 29.81 -18.79
N VAL A 321 -4.01 28.96 -19.75
CA VAL A 321 -2.63 28.58 -20.07
C VAL A 321 -1.84 29.82 -20.54
N GLN A 322 -2.39 30.62 -21.45
CA GLN A 322 -1.77 31.85 -21.94
C GLN A 322 -1.49 32.86 -20.84
N ARG A 323 -2.47 33.07 -19.96
CA ARG A 323 -2.37 34.02 -18.84
C ARG A 323 -1.43 33.55 -17.75
N THR A 324 -1.51 32.28 -17.36
CA THR A 324 -0.77 31.76 -16.20
C THR A 324 0.57 31.15 -16.55
N ARG A 325 0.76 30.69 -17.81
CA ARG A 325 1.94 29.96 -18.28
C ARG A 325 2.34 28.83 -17.35
N PHE A 326 1.38 28.18 -16.72
CA PHE A 326 1.57 27.16 -15.66
C PHE A 326 2.36 27.67 -14.44
N SER A 327 2.38 28.97 -14.17
CA SER A 327 3.09 29.57 -13.01
C SER A 327 2.63 29.00 -11.67
N PHE A 328 1.44 28.43 -11.62
CA PHE A 328 0.91 27.72 -10.49
C PHE A 328 1.58 26.34 -10.25
N ASN A 329 2.43 25.84 -11.11
CA ASN A 329 3.16 24.55 -10.96
C ASN A 329 4.54 24.70 -10.27
N GLY A 330 4.83 25.87 -9.73
CA GLY A 330 6.03 26.09 -8.91
C GLY A 330 5.90 25.56 -7.48
N PRO A 331 6.92 25.74 -6.65
CA PRO A 331 6.92 25.34 -5.23
C PRO A 331 5.99 26.21 -4.36
N HIS A 332 4.83 26.54 -4.87
CA HIS A 332 3.87 27.41 -4.17
C HIS A 332 3.22 26.64 -3.02
N PRO A 333 3.20 27.16 -1.78
CA PRO A 333 2.64 26.46 -0.60
C PRO A 333 1.15 26.13 -0.74
N ASP A 334 0.40 26.81 -1.59
CA ASP A 334 -1.03 26.52 -1.85
C ASP A 334 -1.24 25.21 -2.63
N TYR A 335 -0.18 24.59 -3.11
CA TYR A 335 -0.21 23.36 -3.90
C TYR A 335 -0.06 22.09 -3.11
N GLU A 336 0.15 22.15 -1.82
CA GLU A 336 -0.03 20.95 -1.02
C GLU A 336 -1.47 20.45 -1.19
N ARG A 337 -1.61 19.18 -1.45
CA ARG A 337 -2.90 18.56 -1.74
C ARG A 337 -3.99 18.90 -0.72
N GLN A 338 -3.62 19.13 0.53
CA GLN A 338 -4.55 19.47 1.60
C GLN A 338 -5.04 20.90 1.47
N VAL A 339 -4.16 21.85 1.20
CA VAL A 339 -4.49 23.26 1.00
C VAL A 339 -5.36 23.42 -0.25
N TYR A 340 -4.96 22.83 -1.37
CA TYR A 340 -5.76 22.85 -2.59
C TYR A 340 -7.18 22.30 -2.37
N ASN A 341 -7.33 21.15 -1.72
CA ASN A 341 -8.66 20.59 -1.46
C ASN A 341 -9.49 21.48 -0.51
N LYS A 342 -8.85 22.14 0.45
CA LYS A 342 -9.52 23.11 1.34
C LYS A 342 -10.02 24.31 0.54
N ASN A 343 -9.16 24.89 -0.29
CA ASN A 343 -9.51 26.06 -1.11
C ASN A 343 -10.52 25.69 -2.19
N LEU A 344 -10.45 24.50 -2.78
CA LEU A 344 -11.47 24.02 -3.72
C LEU A 344 -12.86 23.94 -3.09
N ARG A 345 -12.97 23.51 -1.85
CA ARG A 345 -14.25 23.52 -1.12
C ARG A 345 -14.76 24.93 -0.90
N ARG A 346 -13.89 25.86 -0.49
CA ARG A 346 -14.24 27.27 -0.34
C ARG A 346 -14.69 27.89 -1.66
N LEU A 347 -13.98 27.59 -2.76
CA LEU A 347 -14.32 28.04 -4.10
C LEU A 347 -15.72 27.57 -4.50
N LEU A 348 -15.99 26.26 -4.40
CA LEU A 348 -17.29 25.71 -4.80
C LEU A 348 -18.43 26.24 -3.91
N GLN A 349 -18.18 26.42 -2.63
CA GLN A 349 -19.15 27.05 -1.72
C GLN A 349 -19.41 28.49 -2.12
N HIS A 350 -18.37 29.28 -2.42
CA HIS A 350 -18.48 30.64 -2.90
C HIS A 350 -19.29 30.75 -4.21
N CYS A 351 -19.11 29.76 -5.11
CA CYS A 351 -19.86 29.69 -6.36
C CYS A 351 -21.28 29.12 -6.20
N GLY A 352 -21.75 28.84 -5.00
CA GLY A 352 -23.11 28.33 -4.74
C GLY A 352 -23.34 26.92 -5.29
N ILE A 353 -22.33 26.03 -5.20
CA ILE A 353 -22.45 24.63 -5.65
C ILE A 353 -22.99 23.77 -4.49
N ASP A 354 -24.24 23.96 -4.15
CA ASP A 354 -24.90 23.40 -2.95
C ASP A 354 -25.69 22.12 -3.22
N ARG A 355 -25.64 21.60 -4.45
CA ARG A 355 -26.36 20.37 -4.82
C ARG A 355 -26.06 19.24 -3.85
N ARG A 356 -27.11 18.62 -3.31
CA ARG A 356 -27.00 17.55 -2.31
C ARG A 356 -26.65 16.23 -3.00
N ILE A 357 -25.63 15.57 -2.46
CA ILE A 357 -25.14 14.26 -2.91
C ILE A 357 -25.39 13.25 -1.83
N SER A 358 -25.94 12.11 -2.21
CA SER A 358 -26.11 10.95 -1.33
C SER A 358 -24.76 10.24 -1.17
N ILE A 359 -24.34 10.02 0.07
CA ILE A 359 -23.17 9.21 0.39
C ILE A 359 -23.51 8.25 1.54
N PHE A 360 -22.97 7.05 1.50
CA PHE A 360 -23.13 6.09 2.58
C PHE A 360 -22.27 6.46 3.80
N ASP A 361 -22.92 6.61 4.96
CA ASP A 361 -22.22 6.79 6.24
C ASP A 361 -22.07 5.44 6.95
N PRO A 362 -20.84 4.89 7.06
CA PRO A 362 -20.60 3.61 7.71
C PRO A 362 -20.94 3.57 9.20
N GLN A 363 -20.98 4.72 9.89
CA GLN A 363 -21.31 4.79 11.31
C GLN A 363 -22.82 4.69 11.53
N ARG A 364 -23.58 5.39 10.68
CA ARG A 364 -25.05 5.38 10.72
C ARG A 364 -25.64 4.18 9.99
N ARG A 365 -24.85 3.50 9.16
CA ARG A 365 -25.28 2.45 8.22
C ARG A 365 -26.42 2.89 7.31
N ASP A 366 -26.41 4.16 6.94
CA ASP A 366 -27.45 4.81 6.14
C ASP A 366 -26.87 5.84 5.20
N ASN A 367 -27.67 6.24 4.21
CA ASN A 367 -27.30 7.30 3.30
C ASN A 367 -27.55 8.67 3.93
N ILE A 368 -26.55 9.55 3.87
CA ILE A 368 -26.65 10.93 4.27
C ILE A 368 -26.48 11.85 3.04
N TYR A 369 -27.15 12.98 3.07
CA TYR A 369 -27.10 13.99 2.01
C TYR A 369 -26.23 15.15 2.43
N VAL A 370 -25.14 15.37 1.68
CA VAL A 370 -24.20 16.47 1.94
C VAL A 370 -24.06 17.36 0.71
N PRO A 371 -23.81 18.66 0.85
CA PRO A 371 -23.55 19.53 -0.29
C PRO A 371 -22.31 19.07 -1.05
N LEU A 372 -22.33 19.16 -2.39
CA LEU A 372 -21.25 18.71 -3.26
C LEU A 372 -19.91 19.37 -2.92
N TRP A 373 -19.92 20.65 -2.55
CA TRP A 373 -18.69 21.35 -2.18
C TRP A 373 -17.95 20.70 -1.00
N GLN A 374 -18.66 20.09 -0.04
CA GLN A 374 -18.00 19.38 1.08
C GLN A 374 -17.23 18.13 0.65
N LEU A 375 -17.67 17.47 -0.42
CA LEU A 375 -17.05 16.28 -0.97
C LEU A 375 -15.91 16.58 -1.95
N ALA A 376 -15.75 17.85 -2.32
CA ALA A 376 -14.80 18.26 -3.35
C ALA A 376 -13.36 17.93 -2.97
N THR A 377 -12.69 17.32 -3.91
CA THR A 377 -11.25 17.03 -3.89
C THR A 377 -10.69 17.21 -5.30
N SER A 378 -9.36 17.16 -5.44
CA SER A 378 -8.69 17.20 -6.76
C SER A 378 -9.18 16.16 -7.77
N LYS A 379 -9.89 15.12 -7.32
CA LYS A 379 -10.48 14.11 -8.21
C LYS A 379 -11.76 14.60 -8.91
N LEU A 380 -12.43 15.62 -8.35
CA LEU A 380 -13.70 16.12 -8.88
C LEU A 380 -13.54 16.63 -10.31
N ALA A 381 -12.47 17.36 -10.61
CA ALA A 381 -12.22 17.88 -11.95
C ALA A 381 -12.20 16.78 -13.02
N ARG A 382 -11.44 15.69 -12.77
CA ARG A 382 -11.41 14.57 -13.71
C ARG A 382 -12.74 13.80 -13.79
N LYS A 383 -13.49 13.70 -12.70
CA LYS A 383 -14.84 13.12 -12.73
C LYS A 383 -15.78 13.94 -13.58
N THR A 384 -15.72 15.28 -13.44
CA THR A 384 -16.48 16.22 -14.26
C THR A 384 -16.14 16.08 -15.75
N HIS A 385 -14.84 16.05 -16.08
CA HIS A 385 -14.39 15.84 -17.46
C HIS A 385 -14.96 14.57 -18.10
N VAL A 386 -14.83 13.44 -17.38
CA VAL A 386 -15.32 12.15 -17.87
C VAL A 386 -16.83 12.15 -18.03
N ASP A 387 -17.58 12.73 -17.10
CA ASP A 387 -19.04 12.80 -17.17
C ASP A 387 -19.52 13.66 -18.36
N MET A 388 -18.92 14.82 -18.54
CA MET A 388 -19.25 15.72 -19.64
C MET A 388 -19.00 15.08 -21.01
N LEU A 389 -17.85 14.42 -21.20
CA LEU A 389 -17.55 13.69 -22.43
C LEU A 389 -18.48 12.50 -22.65
N ASN A 390 -18.79 11.75 -21.60
CA ASN A 390 -19.72 10.63 -21.71
C ASN A 390 -21.11 11.06 -22.16
N LYS A 391 -21.59 12.24 -21.74
CA LYS A 391 -22.87 12.76 -22.16
C LYS A 391 -22.92 13.12 -23.64
N VAL A 392 -21.83 13.60 -24.20
CA VAL A 392 -21.71 13.87 -25.64
C VAL A 392 -21.60 12.56 -26.44
N GLN A 393 -20.89 11.58 -25.91
CA GLN A 393 -20.70 10.26 -26.55
C GLN A 393 -21.90 9.31 -26.40
N ILE A 394 -22.86 9.56 -25.51
CA ILE A 394 -24.03 8.70 -25.32
C ILE A 394 -24.80 8.49 -26.63
N ASN A 395 -24.86 9.49 -27.50
CA ASN A 395 -25.48 9.36 -28.81
C ASN A 395 -24.83 8.30 -29.71
N TYR A 396 -23.52 8.04 -29.51
CA TYR A 396 -22.77 7.03 -30.26
C TYR A 396 -23.18 5.60 -29.86
N TYR A 397 -23.43 5.37 -28.56
CA TYR A 397 -23.89 4.08 -28.05
C TYR A 397 -25.40 3.87 -28.28
N ALA A 398 -26.19 4.95 -28.26
CA ALA A 398 -27.61 4.91 -28.57
C ALA A 398 -27.88 4.53 -30.03
N ALA A 399 -26.90 4.74 -30.93
CA ALA A 399 -26.98 4.28 -32.32
C ALA A 399 -26.81 2.75 -32.50
N GLY A 400 -26.73 1.98 -31.44
CA GLY A 400 -26.89 0.52 -31.47
C GLY A 400 -25.68 -0.30 -31.86
N LEU A 401 -24.50 0.32 -31.98
CA LEU A 401 -23.31 -0.36 -32.51
C LEU A 401 -22.59 -1.26 -31.49
N HIS A 402 -22.68 -0.97 -30.19
CA HIS A 402 -22.05 -1.79 -29.14
C HIS A 402 -22.71 -1.60 -27.76
N ARG A 403 -22.58 -2.61 -26.87
CA ARG A 403 -23.01 -2.50 -25.47
C ARG A 403 -22.22 -1.41 -24.75
N ASN A 404 -22.92 -0.58 -23.97
CA ASN A 404 -22.34 0.45 -23.12
C ASN A 404 -21.21 -0.14 -22.24
N GLY A 405 -19.99 0.42 -22.29
CA GLY A 405 -18.84 -0.04 -21.49
C GLY A 405 -18.01 -1.18 -22.11
N SER A 406 -18.26 -1.60 -23.35
CA SER A 406 -17.45 -2.61 -24.02
C SER A 406 -16.05 -2.07 -24.35
N ALA A 407 -15.00 -2.65 -23.76
CA ALA A 407 -13.59 -2.34 -24.07
C ALA A 407 -13.24 -2.63 -25.56
N ALA A 408 -14.07 -3.37 -26.28
CA ALA A 408 -13.86 -3.69 -27.68
C ALA A 408 -13.99 -2.45 -28.59
N VAL A 409 -14.84 -1.47 -28.24
CA VAL A 409 -15.00 -0.22 -29.01
C VAL A 409 -13.68 0.54 -29.15
N PHE A 410 -12.89 0.57 -28.06
CA PHE A 410 -11.59 1.28 -28.05
C PHE A 410 -10.52 0.64 -28.94
N ARG A 411 -10.75 -0.57 -29.46
CA ARG A 411 -9.83 -1.23 -30.40
C ARG A 411 -10.08 -0.81 -31.85
N TYR A 412 -11.26 -0.26 -32.15
CA TYR A 412 -11.70 0.09 -33.50
C TYR A 412 -11.78 1.61 -33.73
N THR A 413 -11.64 2.42 -32.72
CA THR A 413 -11.72 3.88 -32.80
C THR A 413 -10.41 4.52 -32.40
N SER A 414 -9.73 5.17 -33.34
CA SER A 414 -8.70 6.17 -33.07
C SER A 414 -9.34 7.55 -33.19
N LEU A 415 -9.30 8.33 -32.11
CA LEU A 415 -9.71 9.73 -32.15
C LEU A 415 -8.49 10.59 -32.47
N GLU A 416 -8.54 11.25 -33.60
CA GLU A 416 -7.57 12.26 -33.97
C GLU A 416 -7.66 13.51 -33.06
N LEU A 417 -6.68 14.42 -33.13
CA LEU A 417 -6.68 15.61 -32.30
C LEU A 417 -7.89 16.50 -32.57
N ALA A 418 -8.28 16.64 -33.85
CA ALA A 418 -9.44 17.39 -34.26
C ALA A 418 -10.78 16.82 -33.70
N ASP A 419 -10.95 15.50 -33.73
CA ASP A 419 -12.12 14.83 -33.15
C ASP A 419 -12.24 15.09 -31.66
N ARG A 420 -11.11 15.00 -30.96
CA ARG A 420 -11.04 15.29 -29.52
C ARG A 420 -11.36 16.75 -29.23
N TYR A 421 -10.89 17.65 -30.07
CA TYR A 421 -11.18 19.08 -29.92
C TYR A 421 -12.68 19.36 -30.13
N ALA A 422 -13.29 18.80 -31.15
CA ALA A 422 -14.72 18.91 -31.38
C ALA A 422 -15.56 18.35 -30.21
N LEU A 423 -15.20 17.17 -29.69
CA LEU A 423 -15.86 16.58 -28.52
C LEU A 423 -15.73 17.43 -27.26
N LEU A 424 -14.55 18.00 -27.03
CA LEU A 424 -14.35 18.89 -25.86
C LEU A 424 -15.14 20.19 -26.01
N ARG A 425 -15.20 20.78 -27.20
CA ARG A 425 -16.03 21.96 -27.47
C ARG A 425 -17.51 21.65 -27.25
N ALA A 426 -18.02 20.58 -27.81
CA ALA A 426 -19.41 20.17 -27.60
C ALA A 426 -19.73 19.92 -26.10
N ALA A 427 -18.81 19.32 -25.36
CA ALA A 427 -19.02 19.00 -23.95
C ALA A 427 -18.95 20.21 -23.01
N PHE A 428 -18.07 21.19 -23.29
CA PHE A 428 -17.74 22.29 -22.39
C PHE A 428 -18.19 23.67 -22.90
N GLU A 429 -18.35 23.86 -24.19
CA GLU A 429 -18.74 25.14 -24.82
C GLU A 429 -20.14 25.10 -25.42
N GLY A 430 -20.73 23.93 -25.61
CA GLY A 430 -22.06 23.77 -26.18
C GLY A 430 -22.12 24.02 -27.70
N CYS A 431 -20.96 23.87 -28.39
CA CYS A 431 -20.82 24.16 -29.82
C CYS A 431 -20.67 22.86 -30.61
#